data_c33a0687926925cc91aff4f5d5eff072
#
_entry.id   c33a0687926925cc91aff4f5d5eff072
#
_cell.length_a   1.000
_cell.length_b   1.000
_cell.length_c   1.000
_cell.angle_alpha   90.00
_cell.angle_beta   90.00
_cell.angle_gamma   90.00
#
_symmetry.space_group_name_H-M   'P 1'
#
loop_
_entity.id
_entity.type
_entity.pdbx_description
1 polymer ?
#
loop_
_entity_poly.entity_id
_entity_poly.type
_entity_poly.pdbx_seq_one_letter_code
_entity_poly.pdbx_strand_id
1 'polypeptide(L)'
;MKNIVRTFFAAALLLSGLHVYAQPQAGDNQRLTPQVMARLFPAGVVSPEYNADGSVTFRCQAPQAQKVSLDCQMLPAETPMTKGENGVWSITVTPGKPDIYPYAFVVDGTKIADPNNMFIFPNEGFKYSLADVRGAEPSVQDIQNVPHGKVSYRFYHSETCGIDRVMTVYTPAGYDPAGSEKLPVLYLIHGMTDTYETWFKVGHMNNILDNLIAQGKAKRMIVVMPYANPYPEMIRQGKAQMYNAMDTDLVTKEILNEVKPFIEANYKVKTDAASRAVAGFSLGGRQALACGLGNPKDFKWVCAMAPAIFGNEYEANFQSGVYAPVGSLNKNLKLLWIGTGTSDFLIEASRSLDGYLTANGVKHTFYTPDGGHTWMNCRDYLARIVQLLFK
;
A
#
# COMPACT_ATOMS: atom_id res chain seq x y z
N MET A 1 33.13 12.47 49.02
CA MET A 1 32.52 11.68 50.09
C MET A 1 31.11 11.28 49.66
N LYS A 2 30.85 9.98 49.73
CA LYS A 2 29.59 9.26 49.83
C LYS A 2 28.71 9.16 48.58
N ASN A 3 28.86 8.06 47.91
CA ASN A 3 27.93 7.01 47.44
C ASN A 3 26.44 7.32 47.52
N ILE A 4 25.77 7.30 46.36
CA ILE A 4 24.31 7.04 46.25
C ILE A 4 24.15 5.75 45.47
N VAL A 5 23.62 4.77 46.19
CA VAL A 5 23.28 3.42 45.75
C VAL A 5 22.08 3.46 44.79
N ARG A 6 22.23 2.83 43.62
CA ARG A 6 21.12 2.56 42.72
C ARG A 6 20.34 1.33 43.17
N THR A 7 19.10 1.53 43.57
CA THR A 7 18.15 0.44 43.83
C THR A 7 17.35 0.18 42.60
N PHE A 8 17.56 -0.96 41.92
CA PHE A 8 16.69 -1.43 40.87
C PHE A 8 15.53 -2.25 41.46
N PHE A 9 14.32 -1.82 41.22
CA PHE A 9 13.14 -2.60 41.52
C PHE A 9 12.96 -3.69 40.45
N ALA A 10 13.07 -4.94 40.82
CA ALA A 10 12.65 -6.08 40.05
C ALA A 10 11.16 -6.32 40.30
N ALA A 11 10.31 -5.96 39.38
CA ALA A 11 8.91 -6.39 39.38
C ALA A 11 8.80 -7.77 38.69
N ALA A 12 8.57 -8.80 39.51
CA ALA A 12 8.24 -10.14 38.97
C ALA A 12 6.81 -10.14 38.44
N LEU A 13 6.64 -10.16 37.14
CA LEU A 13 5.34 -10.44 36.50
C LEU A 13 5.28 -11.95 36.22
N LEU A 14 4.43 -12.63 36.96
CA LEU A 14 3.93 -13.96 36.61
C LEU A 14 3.00 -13.85 35.39
N LEU A 15 3.50 -14.22 34.24
CA LEU A 15 2.68 -14.43 33.04
C LEU A 15 2.93 -15.85 32.53
N SER A 16 1.91 -16.66 32.69
CA SER A 16 1.80 -17.98 32.12
C SER A 16 1.75 -17.88 30.59
N GLY A 17 2.71 -18.48 29.90
CA GLY A 17 2.57 -18.83 28.48
C GLY A 17 3.30 -18.00 27.44
N LEU A 18 4.13 -17.02 27.80
CA LEU A 18 5.02 -16.36 26.85
C LEU A 18 6.45 -16.90 27.02
N HIS A 19 6.97 -17.58 26.00
CA HIS A 19 8.38 -17.89 25.92
C HIS A 19 9.15 -16.58 25.70
N VAL A 20 9.50 -15.92 26.82
CA VAL A 20 10.45 -14.81 26.79
C VAL A 20 11.81 -15.43 26.50
N TYR A 21 12.40 -15.11 25.36
CA TYR A 21 13.81 -15.39 25.11
C TYR A 21 14.63 -14.60 26.13
N ALA A 22 15.06 -15.26 27.20
CA ALA A 22 15.99 -14.66 28.15
C ALA A 22 17.33 -14.45 27.43
N GLN A 23 17.81 -13.22 27.40
CA GLN A 23 19.19 -12.97 26.96
C GLN A 23 20.14 -13.72 27.91
N PRO A 24 21.18 -14.42 27.40
CA PRO A 24 22.17 -15.04 28.24
C PRO A 24 22.86 -14.00 29.09
N GLN A 25 22.95 -14.21 30.41
CA GLN A 25 23.79 -13.39 31.27
C GLN A 25 25.25 -13.51 30.84
N ALA A 26 25.95 -12.39 30.76
CA ALA A 26 27.40 -12.35 30.48
C ALA A 26 28.17 -13.05 31.61
N GLY A 27 28.56 -14.28 31.38
CA GLY A 27 29.29 -15.10 32.37
C GLY A 27 29.45 -16.58 32.01
N ASP A 28 28.55 -17.12 31.23
CA ASP A 28 28.64 -18.50 30.75
C ASP A 28 29.22 -18.54 29.33
N ASN A 29 30.49 -18.99 29.23
CA ASN A 29 31.12 -19.40 27.97
C ASN A 29 30.46 -20.68 27.43
N GLN A 30 29.15 -20.77 27.43
CA GLN A 30 28.41 -21.84 26.76
C GLN A 30 28.58 -21.64 25.25
N ARG A 31 29.49 -22.41 24.65
CA ARG A 31 29.52 -22.58 23.20
C ARG A 31 28.12 -22.89 22.72
N LEU A 32 27.62 -22.14 21.76
CA LEU A 32 26.34 -22.42 21.09
C LEU A 32 26.42 -23.82 20.48
N THR A 33 26.01 -24.82 21.25
CA THR A 33 25.94 -26.19 20.73
C THR A 33 24.81 -26.33 19.73
N PRO A 34 24.84 -27.31 18.81
CA PRO A 34 23.72 -27.55 17.90
C PRO A 34 22.36 -27.72 18.62
N GLN A 35 22.37 -28.29 19.85
CA GLN A 35 21.15 -28.45 20.67
C GLN A 35 20.65 -27.12 21.21
N VAL A 36 21.55 -26.21 21.65
CA VAL A 36 21.20 -24.85 22.08
C VAL A 36 20.70 -24.05 20.90
N MET A 37 21.37 -24.15 19.75
CA MET A 37 20.92 -23.50 18.50
C MET A 37 19.55 -23.99 18.06
N ALA A 38 19.28 -25.29 18.06
CA ALA A 38 17.98 -25.84 17.71
C ALA A 38 16.87 -25.42 18.68
N ARG A 39 17.20 -25.16 19.95
CA ARG A 39 16.27 -24.65 20.96
C ARG A 39 15.99 -23.14 20.79
N LEU A 40 17.03 -22.36 20.50
CA LEU A 40 16.91 -20.92 20.29
C LEU A 40 16.31 -20.56 18.92
N PHE A 41 16.61 -21.40 17.93
CA PHE A 41 16.16 -21.25 16.56
C PHE A 41 15.52 -22.56 16.07
N PRO A 42 14.34 -22.93 16.61
CA PRO A 42 13.66 -24.12 16.14
C PRO A 42 13.42 -23.99 14.65
N ALA A 43 13.67 -25.08 13.91
CA ALA A 43 13.34 -25.12 12.49
C ALA A 43 11.82 -24.93 12.36
N GLY A 44 11.42 -23.76 11.90
CA GLY A 44 10.02 -23.46 11.59
C GLY A 44 9.55 -24.25 10.37
N VAL A 45 8.25 -24.35 10.21
CA VAL A 45 7.69 -24.87 8.95
C VAL A 45 7.95 -23.88 7.83
N VAL A 46 8.24 -24.39 6.63
CA VAL A 46 8.38 -23.53 5.44
C VAL A 46 6.97 -23.15 4.97
N SER A 47 6.67 -21.85 4.99
CA SER A 47 5.40 -21.31 4.50
C SER A 47 5.58 -19.83 4.07
N PRO A 48 5.10 -19.43 2.88
CA PRO A 48 4.67 -20.32 1.80
C PRO A 48 5.86 -21.07 1.16
N GLU A 49 5.63 -22.27 0.68
CA GLU A 49 6.58 -23.01 -0.14
C GLU A 49 6.13 -22.99 -1.60
N TYR A 50 7.02 -22.55 -2.49
CA TYR A 50 6.74 -22.48 -3.93
C TYR A 50 7.24 -23.76 -4.60
N ASN A 51 6.32 -24.56 -5.14
CA ASN A 51 6.63 -25.85 -5.72
C ASN A 51 7.06 -25.74 -7.19
N ALA A 52 7.81 -26.72 -7.67
CA ALA A 52 8.31 -26.75 -9.04
C ALA A 52 7.21 -26.81 -10.12
N ASP A 53 6.02 -27.31 -9.76
CA ASP A 53 4.83 -27.35 -10.63
C ASP A 53 4.03 -26.04 -10.65
N GLY A 54 4.51 -25.01 -9.97
CA GLY A 54 3.86 -23.69 -9.85
C GLY A 54 2.79 -23.62 -8.76
N SER A 55 2.52 -24.70 -8.04
CA SER A 55 1.64 -24.65 -6.87
C SER A 55 2.34 -24.04 -5.66
N VAL A 56 1.55 -23.59 -4.66
CA VAL A 56 2.04 -23.01 -3.42
C VAL A 56 1.48 -23.80 -2.25
N THR A 57 2.36 -24.28 -1.37
CA THR A 57 1.98 -24.98 -0.15
C THR A 57 2.09 -24.04 1.05
N PHE A 58 0.98 -23.85 1.73
CA PHE A 58 0.88 -23.09 2.98
C PHE A 58 0.88 -24.03 4.17
N ARG A 59 1.64 -23.72 5.24
CA ARG A 59 1.71 -24.52 6.46
C ARG A 59 1.60 -23.65 7.69
N CYS A 60 0.76 -24.08 8.64
CA CYS A 60 0.55 -23.43 9.92
C CYS A 60 0.83 -24.41 11.06
N GLN A 61 1.78 -24.08 11.92
CA GLN A 61 2.07 -24.86 13.13
C GLN A 61 1.06 -24.48 14.22
N ALA A 62 0.03 -25.27 14.40
CA ALA A 62 -1.03 -25.04 15.39
C ALA A 62 -1.52 -26.38 16.01
N PRO A 63 -0.69 -27.03 16.87
CA PRO A 63 -0.96 -28.39 17.37
C PRO A 63 -2.22 -28.47 18.20
N GLN A 64 -2.58 -27.42 18.93
CA GLN A 64 -3.77 -27.37 19.82
C GLN A 64 -5.04 -26.93 19.09
N ALA A 65 -4.92 -26.39 17.87
CA ALA A 65 -6.08 -25.91 17.14
C ALA A 65 -7.04 -27.03 16.75
N GLN A 66 -8.34 -26.74 16.83
CA GLN A 66 -9.41 -27.62 16.40
C GLN A 66 -9.70 -27.46 14.90
N LYS A 67 -9.51 -26.25 14.37
CA LYS A 67 -9.73 -25.91 12.97
C LYS A 67 -8.72 -24.88 12.51
N VAL A 68 -8.12 -25.10 11.34
CA VAL A 68 -7.32 -24.10 10.63
C VAL A 68 -7.80 -24.01 9.19
N SER A 69 -7.97 -22.81 8.69
CA SER A 69 -8.33 -22.53 7.30
C SER A 69 -7.35 -21.51 6.70
N LEU A 70 -7.23 -21.51 5.38
CA LEU A 70 -6.52 -20.51 4.60
C LEU A 70 -7.53 -19.53 4.01
N ASP A 71 -7.39 -18.24 4.34
CA ASP A 71 -8.00 -17.12 3.64
C ASP A 71 -6.97 -16.53 2.68
N CYS A 72 -7.16 -16.70 1.38
CA CYS A 72 -6.17 -16.35 0.36
C CYS A 72 -6.85 -15.90 -0.92
N GLN A 73 -6.38 -14.80 -1.51
CA GLN A 73 -6.93 -14.28 -2.78
C GLN A 73 -6.69 -15.20 -4.01
N MET A 74 -5.96 -16.31 -3.87
CA MET A 74 -5.89 -17.36 -4.89
C MET A 74 -7.14 -18.24 -4.90
N LEU A 75 -7.95 -18.19 -3.85
CA LEU A 75 -9.11 -19.05 -3.62
C LEU A 75 -10.40 -18.23 -3.67
N PRO A 76 -11.52 -18.83 -4.10
CA PRO A 76 -12.81 -18.14 -4.15
C PRO A 76 -13.39 -17.87 -2.73
N ALA A 77 -12.93 -18.63 -1.71
CA ALA A 77 -13.39 -18.50 -0.33
C ALA A 77 -12.35 -19.07 0.64
N GLU A 78 -12.53 -18.78 1.93
CA GLU A 78 -11.77 -19.41 3.01
C GLU A 78 -11.89 -20.93 2.92
N THR A 79 -10.74 -21.61 2.86
CA THR A 79 -10.65 -23.06 2.61
C THR A 79 -10.00 -23.79 3.77
N PRO A 80 -10.62 -24.87 4.29
CA PRO A 80 -10.05 -25.67 5.38
C PRO A 80 -8.70 -26.29 5.01
N MET A 81 -7.79 -26.28 5.98
CA MET A 81 -6.49 -26.96 5.90
C MET A 81 -6.54 -28.35 6.53
N THR A 82 -5.67 -29.24 6.12
CA THR A 82 -5.57 -30.61 6.65
C THR A 82 -4.51 -30.68 7.74
N LYS A 83 -4.89 -31.20 8.91
CA LYS A 83 -3.97 -31.42 10.03
C LYS A 83 -3.11 -32.64 9.77
N GLY A 84 -1.80 -32.45 9.72
CA GLY A 84 -0.80 -33.50 9.61
C GLY A 84 -0.19 -33.89 10.97
N GLU A 85 0.90 -34.65 10.90
CA GLU A 85 1.68 -35.02 12.07
C GLU A 85 2.27 -33.78 12.76
N ASN A 86 2.54 -33.91 14.07
CA ASN A 86 3.11 -32.83 14.90
C ASN A 86 2.28 -31.52 14.92
N GLY A 87 1.01 -31.58 14.54
CA GLY A 87 0.11 -30.42 14.58
C GLY A 87 0.40 -29.36 13.52
N VAL A 88 1.03 -29.72 12.43
CA VAL A 88 1.19 -28.87 11.24
C VAL A 88 -0.05 -29.00 10.36
N TRP A 89 -0.70 -27.90 10.09
CA TRP A 89 -1.79 -27.83 9.13
C TRP A 89 -1.26 -27.39 7.78
N SER A 90 -1.74 -27.98 6.70
CA SER A 90 -1.26 -27.68 5.35
C SER A 90 -2.37 -27.66 4.31
N ILE A 91 -2.13 -26.89 3.26
CA ILE A 91 -2.93 -26.88 2.04
C ILE A 91 -2.03 -26.48 0.87
N THR A 92 -2.21 -27.11 -0.27
CA THR A 92 -1.54 -26.76 -1.54
C THR A 92 -2.56 -26.15 -2.48
N VAL A 93 -2.22 -24.99 -3.04
CA VAL A 93 -3.07 -24.19 -3.93
C VAL A 93 -2.34 -23.96 -5.24
N THR A 94 -3.04 -24.12 -6.36
CA THR A 94 -2.53 -23.77 -7.69
C THR A 94 -3.06 -22.37 -8.04
N PRO A 95 -2.22 -21.33 -8.13
CA PRO A 95 -2.63 -19.99 -8.50
C PRO A 95 -3.06 -19.93 -9.97
N GLY A 96 -4.06 -19.12 -10.29
CA GLY A 96 -4.53 -18.94 -11.67
C GLY A 96 -3.57 -18.18 -12.57
N LYS A 97 -2.72 -17.33 -12.00
CA LYS A 97 -1.68 -16.57 -12.70
C LYS A 97 -0.57 -16.18 -11.72
N PRO A 98 0.64 -15.87 -12.23
CA PRO A 98 1.69 -15.24 -11.41
C PRO A 98 1.25 -13.86 -10.92
N ASP A 99 1.33 -13.64 -9.62
CA ASP A 99 1.07 -12.33 -8.99
C ASP A 99 1.41 -12.38 -7.49
N ILE A 100 1.20 -11.28 -6.76
CA ILE A 100 1.38 -11.20 -5.31
C ILE A 100 0.00 -11.27 -4.65
N TYR A 101 -0.19 -12.31 -3.83
CA TYR A 101 -1.46 -12.65 -3.23
C TYR A 101 -1.45 -12.45 -1.71
N PRO A 102 -2.30 -11.58 -1.15
CA PRO A 102 -2.55 -11.54 0.27
C PRO A 102 -3.18 -12.85 0.77
N TYR A 103 -2.71 -13.31 1.95
CA TYR A 103 -3.29 -14.47 2.63
C TYR A 103 -3.15 -14.36 4.15
N ALA A 104 -3.99 -15.11 4.87
CA ALA A 104 -3.92 -15.27 6.31
C ALA A 104 -4.36 -16.68 6.72
N PHE A 105 -3.91 -17.14 7.87
CA PHE A 105 -4.49 -18.31 8.51
C PHE A 105 -5.66 -17.91 9.40
N VAL A 106 -6.69 -18.74 9.44
CA VAL A 106 -7.80 -18.62 10.38
C VAL A 106 -7.73 -19.78 11.36
N VAL A 107 -7.21 -19.51 12.55
CA VAL A 107 -6.97 -20.52 13.59
C VAL A 107 -8.08 -20.40 14.62
N ASP A 108 -8.96 -21.42 14.73
CA ASP A 108 -10.12 -21.44 15.62
C ASP A 108 -10.94 -20.14 15.57
N GLY A 109 -11.13 -19.61 14.35
CA GLY A 109 -11.86 -18.38 14.10
C GLY A 109 -11.05 -17.09 14.23
N THR A 110 -9.80 -17.14 14.69
CA THR A 110 -8.91 -15.98 14.76
C THR A 110 -8.03 -15.89 13.53
N LYS A 111 -8.12 -14.78 12.82
CA LYS A 111 -7.30 -14.50 11.63
C LYS A 111 -5.93 -13.99 12.04
N ILE A 112 -4.88 -14.63 11.55
CA ILE A 112 -3.47 -14.28 11.82
C ILE A 112 -2.64 -14.26 10.53
N ALA A 113 -1.66 -13.38 10.47
CA ALA A 113 -0.61 -13.46 9.45
C ALA A 113 0.23 -14.72 9.66
N ASP A 114 0.85 -15.21 8.60
CA ASP A 114 1.76 -16.36 8.67
C ASP A 114 3.02 -15.98 9.48
N PRO A 115 3.26 -16.63 10.63
CA PRO A 115 4.43 -16.34 11.46
C PRO A 115 5.77 -16.68 10.80
N ASN A 116 5.76 -17.52 9.75
CA ASN A 116 6.96 -17.94 9.04
C ASN A 116 7.25 -17.09 7.79
N ASN A 117 6.36 -16.13 7.47
CA ASN A 117 6.53 -15.25 6.33
C ASN A 117 6.81 -13.80 6.78
N MET A 118 7.98 -13.28 6.42
CA MET A 118 8.37 -11.91 6.74
C MET A 118 7.66 -10.84 5.87
N PHE A 119 7.03 -11.25 4.77
CA PHE A 119 6.33 -10.32 3.87
C PHE A 119 4.91 -10.08 4.37
N ILE A 120 4.74 -8.98 5.08
CA ILE A 120 3.47 -8.58 5.69
C ILE A 120 2.83 -7.45 4.92
N PHE A 121 1.52 -7.52 4.71
CA PHE A 121 0.70 -6.45 4.18
C PHE A 121 0.52 -5.37 5.25
N PRO A 122 1.09 -4.16 5.07
CA PRO A 122 0.91 -3.07 6.02
C PRO A 122 -0.50 -2.48 5.89
N ASN A 123 -1.38 -2.84 6.81
CA ASN A 123 -2.78 -2.39 6.82
C ASN A 123 -3.23 -2.12 8.26
N GLU A 124 -4.11 -1.13 8.47
CA GLU A 124 -4.66 -0.79 9.78
C GLU A 124 -5.70 -1.81 10.27
N GLY A 125 -6.56 -2.26 9.36
CA GLY A 125 -7.73 -3.09 9.68
C GLY A 125 -7.45 -4.58 9.79
N PHE A 126 -6.38 -5.09 9.15
CA PHE A 126 -6.04 -6.50 9.14
C PHE A 126 -4.53 -6.74 9.04
N LYS A 127 -4.12 -7.98 9.31
CA LYS A 127 -2.74 -8.43 9.13
C LYS A 127 -2.73 -9.65 8.24
N TYR A 128 -2.31 -9.49 6.99
CA TYR A 128 -2.10 -10.55 6.02
C TYR A 128 -0.62 -10.69 5.72
N SER A 129 -0.23 -11.88 5.31
CA SER A 129 1.05 -12.14 4.66
C SER A 129 0.88 -12.06 3.15
N LEU A 130 2.00 -11.96 2.42
CA LEU A 130 2.02 -11.89 0.97
C LEU A 130 2.71 -13.12 0.40
N ALA A 131 2.08 -13.80 -0.55
CA ALA A 131 2.69 -14.85 -1.36
C ALA A 131 3.03 -14.27 -2.74
N ASP A 132 4.33 -14.17 -3.04
CA ASP A 132 4.87 -13.65 -4.31
C ASP A 132 5.07 -14.82 -5.29
N VAL A 133 4.06 -15.09 -6.11
CA VAL A 133 4.06 -16.16 -7.10
C VAL A 133 4.62 -15.63 -8.41
N ARG A 134 5.80 -16.12 -8.77
CA ARG A 134 6.50 -15.69 -9.99
C ARG A 134 6.18 -16.58 -11.17
N GLY A 135 6.12 -15.98 -12.37
CA GLY A 135 5.99 -16.69 -13.62
C GLY A 135 7.34 -17.10 -14.19
N ALA A 136 7.31 -17.83 -15.31
CA ALA A 136 8.51 -18.16 -16.09
C ALA A 136 9.17 -16.88 -16.66
N GLU A 137 8.35 -15.92 -17.07
CA GLU A 137 8.82 -14.60 -17.51
C GLU A 137 8.56 -13.56 -16.42
N PRO A 138 9.50 -12.61 -16.19
CA PRO A 138 9.34 -11.58 -15.20
C PRO A 138 8.13 -10.67 -15.47
N SER A 139 7.30 -10.48 -14.48
CA SER A 139 6.23 -9.49 -14.50
C SER A 139 6.78 -8.06 -14.30
N VAL A 140 5.97 -7.04 -14.64
CA VAL A 140 6.40 -5.63 -14.50
C VAL A 140 6.69 -5.22 -13.06
N GLN A 141 6.07 -5.87 -12.08
CA GLN A 141 6.28 -5.65 -10.65
C GLN A 141 7.42 -6.44 -10.03
N ASP A 142 8.06 -7.36 -10.78
CA ASP A 142 9.16 -8.14 -10.25
C ASP A 142 10.45 -7.32 -10.21
N ILE A 143 11.35 -7.67 -9.29
CA ILE A 143 12.71 -7.13 -9.29
C ILE A 143 13.43 -7.66 -10.51
N GLN A 144 13.85 -6.77 -11.39
CA GLN A 144 14.61 -7.08 -12.60
C GLN A 144 16.01 -6.46 -12.53
N ASN A 145 16.93 -6.92 -13.37
CA ASN A 145 18.29 -6.37 -13.42
C ASN A 145 18.34 -5.03 -14.16
N VAL A 146 17.80 -4.01 -13.53
CA VAL A 146 17.77 -2.62 -14.00
C VAL A 146 18.26 -1.67 -12.91
N PRO A 147 18.64 -0.43 -13.21
CA PRO A 147 18.94 0.54 -12.16
C PRO A 147 17.72 0.81 -11.27
N HIS A 148 17.91 0.70 -9.95
CA HIS A 148 16.84 0.86 -8.97
C HIS A 148 16.82 2.23 -8.30
N GLY A 149 15.62 2.76 -8.09
CA GLY A 149 15.36 3.95 -7.30
C GLY A 149 15.46 3.68 -5.79
N LYS A 150 15.13 4.70 -5.01
CA LYS A 150 15.16 4.63 -3.54
C LYS A 150 13.79 5.01 -2.97
N VAL A 151 13.32 4.28 -1.95
CA VAL A 151 12.17 4.65 -1.14
C VAL A 151 12.65 5.14 0.21
N SER A 152 12.21 6.32 0.64
CA SER A 152 12.63 6.97 1.88
C SER A 152 11.42 7.38 2.70
N TYR A 153 11.49 7.19 4.03
CA TYR A 153 10.51 7.75 4.96
C TYR A 153 10.80 9.21 5.21
N ARG A 154 9.75 10.05 5.21
CA ARG A 154 9.83 11.47 5.51
C ARG A 154 8.81 11.81 6.58
N PHE A 155 9.25 12.51 7.60
CA PHE A 155 8.43 12.94 8.73
C PHE A 155 8.23 14.45 8.64
N TYR A 156 7.04 14.91 8.97
CA TYR A 156 6.69 16.33 8.96
C TYR A 156 5.58 16.59 9.98
N HIS A 157 5.48 17.82 10.45
CA HIS A 157 4.33 18.27 11.21
C HIS A 157 3.23 18.72 10.25
N SER A 158 2.00 18.26 10.46
CA SER A 158 0.82 18.71 9.73
C SER A 158 0.04 19.70 10.59
N GLU A 159 0.07 20.96 10.25
CA GLU A 159 -0.76 21.99 10.88
C GLU A 159 -2.25 21.70 10.64
N THR A 160 -2.60 21.20 9.44
CA THR A 160 -3.96 20.82 9.07
C THR A 160 -4.53 19.74 10.00
N CYS A 161 -3.72 18.73 10.35
CA CYS A 161 -4.14 17.64 11.22
C CYS A 161 -3.78 17.87 12.70
N GLY A 162 -2.90 18.83 13.00
CA GLY A 162 -2.36 19.12 14.34
C GLY A 162 -1.56 17.99 14.95
N ILE A 163 -0.89 17.17 14.13
CA ILE A 163 -0.10 15.99 14.53
C ILE A 163 1.12 15.80 13.64
N ASP A 164 2.10 15.04 14.14
CA ASP A 164 3.23 14.60 13.32
C ASP A 164 2.80 13.48 12.37
N ARG A 165 3.26 13.57 11.14
CA ARG A 165 2.87 12.71 10.03
C ARG A 165 4.08 12.07 9.37
N VAL A 166 3.79 11.01 8.62
CA VAL A 166 4.78 10.29 7.82
C VAL A 166 4.28 10.09 6.41
N MET A 167 5.21 10.15 5.46
CA MET A 167 4.99 9.73 4.06
C MET A 167 6.20 8.95 3.58
N THR A 168 6.03 8.18 2.51
CA THR A 168 7.15 7.60 1.79
C THR A 168 7.35 8.33 0.46
N VAL A 169 8.60 8.46 0.05
CA VAL A 169 8.98 9.14 -1.19
C VAL A 169 9.92 8.24 -1.98
N TYR A 170 9.54 7.93 -3.20
CA TYR A 170 10.40 7.25 -4.16
C TYR A 170 11.12 8.29 -5.02
N THR A 171 12.41 8.09 -5.19
CA THR A 171 13.25 8.83 -6.16
C THR A 171 13.83 7.83 -7.17
N PRO A 172 13.78 8.12 -8.49
CA PRO A 172 14.23 7.18 -9.51
C PRO A 172 15.75 6.99 -9.48
N ALA A 173 16.23 5.90 -10.06
CA ALA A 173 17.66 5.63 -10.17
C ALA A 173 18.43 6.84 -10.75
N GLY A 174 19.59 7.14 -10.16
CA GLY A 174 20.42 8.28 -10.58
C GLY A 174 19.84 9.65 -10.22
N TYR A 175 18.82 9.74 -9.35
CA TYR A 175 18.39 11.03 -8.80
C TYR A 175 19.49 11.63 -7.93
N ASP A 176 19.90 12.86 -8.27
CA ASP A 176 20.90 13.63 -7.53
C ASP A 176 20.25 14.86 -6.89
N PRO A 177 20.17 14.95 -5.53
CA PRO A 177 19.60 16.10 -4.85
C PRO A 177 20.43 17.38 -5.03
N ALA A 178 21.73 17.28 -5.35
CA ALA A 178 22.60 18.40 -5.65
C ALA A 178 22.61 18.79 -7.15
N GLY A 179 22.08 17.91 -8.00
CA GLY A 179 22.05 18.10 -9.45
C GLY A 179 21.11 19.21 -9.92
N SER A 180 21.15 19.50 -11.21
CA SER A 180 20.29 20.53 -11.83
C SER A 180 18.97 19.97 -12.39
N GLU A 181 18.85 18.65 -12.54
CA GLU A 181 17.65 18.02 -13.11
C GLU A 181 16.47 18.17 -12.14
N LYS A 182 15.37 18.70 -12.65
CA LYS A 182 14.09 18.79 -11.91
C LYS A 182 13.11 17.77 -12.48
N LEU A 183 12.54 16.92 -11.61
CA LEU A 183 11.63 15.87 -11.99
C LEU A 183 10.17 16.26 -11.76
N PRO A 184 9.21 15.72 -12.54
CA PRO A 184 7.79 15.80 -12.24
C PRO A 184 7.44 14.94 -11.01
N VAL A 185 6.27 15.18 -10.41
CA VAL A 185 5.84 14.53 -9.17
C VAL A 185 4.48 13.86 -9.35
N LEU A 186 4.39 12.60 -8.94
CA LEU A 186 3.15 11.85 -8.75
C LEU A 186 2.84 11.75 -7.26
N TYR A 187 1.70 12.27 -6.83
CA TYR A 187 1.12 12.02 -5.50
C TYR A 187 0.21 10.80 -5.62
N LEU A 188 0.57 9.70 -4.95
CA LEU A 188 -0.06 8.39 -5.09
C LEU A 188 -0.72 7.96 -3.78
N ILE A 189 -2.04 7.99 -3.73
CA ILE A 189 -2.84 7.86 -2.52
C ILE A 189 -3.32 6.41 -2.38
N HIS A 190 -3.15 5.84 -1.19
CA HIS A 190 -3.58 4.47 -0.87
C HIS A 190 -5.09 4.36 -0.57
N GLY A 191 -5.61 3.11 -0.48
CA GLY A 191 -7.01 2.82 -0.15
C GLY A 191 -7.34 2.93 1.33
N MET A 192 -8.62 2.68 1.67
CA MET A 192 -9.09 2.63 3.06
C MET A 192 -8.31 1.56 3.83
N THR A 193 -7.92 1.88 5.06
CA THR A 193 -7.11 1.04 5.95
C THR A 193 -5.68 0.71 5.48
N ASP A 194 -5.33 1.06 4.24
CA ASP A 194 -3.95 0.98 3.77
C ASP A 194 -3.06 2.04 4.43
N THR A 195 -1.77 2.01 4.15
CA THR A 195 -0.80 2.92 4.75
C THR A 195 0.12 3.54 3.70
N TYR A 196 0.96 4.49 4.12
CA TYR A 196 2.03 5.08 3.29
C TYR A 196 3.06 4.06 2.76
N GLU A 197 3.02 2.81 3.23
CA GLU A 197 3.91 1.74 2.78
C GLU A 197 3.27 0.82 1.72
N THR A 198 1.95 0.82 1.60
CA THR A 198 1.24 -0.23 0.85
C THR A 198 1.58 -0.21 -0.64
N TRP A 199 1.73 0.99 -1.25
CA TRP A 199 2.09 1.09 -2.66
C TRP A 199 3.44 0.47 -3.01
N PHE A 200 4.43 0.51 -2.11
CA PHE A 200 5.72 -0.12 -2.43
C PHE A 200 5.87 -1.54 -1.88
N LYS A 201 5.26 -1.87 -0.72
CA LYS A 201 5.36 -3.21 -0.14
C LYS A 201 4.39 -4.22 -0.77
N VAL A 202 3.21 -3.77 -1.19
CA VAL A 202 2.18 -4.62 -1.82
C VAL A 202 2.04 -4.31 -3.29
N GLY A 203 2.01 -3.05 -3.66
CA GLY A 203 1.90 -2.58 -5.04
C GLY A 203 3.18 -2.73 -5.86
N HIS A 204 4.34 -2.93 -5.23
CA HIS A 204 5.65 -2.97 -5.87
C HIS A 204 5.89 -1.80 -6.84
N MET A 205 5.35 -0.63 -6.47
CA MET A 205 5.38 0.59 -7.29
C MET A 205 6.79 0.97 -7.72
N ASN A 206 7.76 0.84 -6.83
CA ASN A 206 9.17 1.11 -7.12
C ASN A 206 9.72 0.22 -8.25
N ASN A 207 9.44 -1.10 -8.21
CA ASN A 207 9.88 -2.04 -9.24
C ASN A 207 9.18 -1.74 -10.58
N ILE A 208 7.87 -1.48 -10.55
CA ILE A 208 7.09 -1.11 -11.75
C ILE A 208 7.72 0.12 -12.42
N LEU A 209 8.04 1.16 -11.63
CA LEU A 209 8.67 2.37 -12.17
C LEU A 209 10.08 2.11 -12.67
N ASP A 210 10.92 1.42 -11.89
CA ASP A 210 12.29 1.12 -12.28
C ASP A 210 12.34 0.39 -13.62
N ASN A 211 11.52 -0.66 -13.76
CA ASN A 211 11.42 -1.46 -14.97
C ASN A 211 10.91 -0.64 -16.17
N LEU A 212 9.83 0.13 -16.00
CA LEU A 212 9.25 0.92 -17.09
C LEU A 212 10.11 2.13 -17.46
N ILE A 213 10.82 2.74 -16.52
CA ILE A 213 11.80 3.81 -16.79
C ILE A 213 12.99 3.23 -17.58
N ALA A 214 13.54 2.08 -17.16
CA ALA A 214 14.63 1.42 -17.87
C ALA A 214 14.25 1.01 -19.30
N GLN A 215 12.97 0.64 -19.52
CA GLN A 215 12.42 0.34 -20.85
C GLN A 215 12.09 1.61 -21.68
N GLY A 216 12.28 2.81 -21.13
CA GLY A 216 11.89 4.07 -21.81
C GLY A 216 10.37 4.27 -21.93
N LYS A 217 9.56 3.47 -21.26
CA LYS A 217 8.09 3.52 -21.31
C LYS A 217 7.49 4.54 -20.35
N ALA A 218 8.13 4.78 -19.22
CA ALA A 218 7.74 5.78 -18.25
C ALA A 218 8.79 6.90 -18.14
N LYS A 219 8.33 8.13 -17.83
CA LYS A 219 9.23 9.24 -17.53
C LYS A 219 9.81 9.06 -16.12
N ARG A 220 11.04 9.53 -15.92
CA ARG A 220 11.60 9.68 -14.58
C ARG A 220 10.73 10.64 -13.77
N MET A 221 10.32 10.22 -12.58
CA MET A 221 9.46 11.01 -11.70
C MET A 221 9.75 10.71 -10.24
N ILE A 222 9.44 11.63 -9.36
CA ILE A 222 9.35 11.39 -7.92
C ILE A 222 7.92 10.94 -7.62
N VAL A 223 7.77 9.91 -6.76
CA VAL A 223 6.45 9.48 -6.28
C VAL A 223 6.36 9.74 -4.79
N VAL A 224 5.30 10.42 -4.38
CA VAL A 224 5.00 10.76 -3.00
C VAL A 224 3.78 9.95 -2.56
N MET A 225 3.93 9.15 -1.53
CA MET A 225 2.87 8.33 -0.96
C MET A 225 2.55 8.83 0.44
N PRO A 226 1.62 9.77 0.58
CA PRO A 226 1.21 10.30 1.88
C PRO A 226 0.44 9.22 2.66
N TYR A 227 0.41 9.35 3.98
CA TYR A 227 -0.50 8.58 4.81
C TYR A 227 -1.88 9.27 4.81
N ALA A 228 -2.73 8.92 3.85
CA ALA A 228 -3.98 9.62 3.58
C ALA A 228 -5.15 9.16 4.49
N ASN A 229 -4.83 8.71 5.71
CA ASN A 229 -5.78 8.42 6.78
C ASN A 229 -5.28 9.03 8.10
N PRO A 230 -5.54 10.30 8.37
CA PRO A 230 -5.05 10.95 9.59
C PRO A 230 -5.84 10.61 10.85
N TYR A 231 -7.10 10.19 10.73
CA TYR A 231 -8.05 10.09 11.83
C TYR A 231 -7.63 9.12 12.96
N PRO A 232 -7.11 7.91 12.72
CA PRO A 232 -6.70 7.03 13.82
C PRO A 232 -5.69 7.69 14.75
N GLU A 233 -4.70 8.37 14.19
CA GLU A 233 -3.68 9.07 14.95
C GLU A 233 -4.22 10.33 15.62
N MET A 234 -5.06 11.11 14.94
CA MET A 234 -5.73 12.28 15.51
C MET A 234 -6.61 11.90 16.70
N ILE A 235 -7.34 10.78 16.61
CA ILE A 235 -8.17 10.27 17.72
C ILE A 235 -7.27 9.86 18.89
N ARG A 236 -6.19 9.12 18.62
CA ARG A 236 -5.23 8.68 19.64
C ARG A 236 -4.60 9.87 20.38
N GLN A 237 -4.39 10.99 19.71
CA GLN A 237 -3.84 12.22 20.29
C GLN A 237 -4.91 13.21 20.79
N GLY A 238 -6.19 12.85 20.77
CA GLY A 238 -7.29 13.71 21.22
C GLY A 238 -7.57 14.92 20.32
N LYS A 239 -7.13 14.87 19.07
CA LYS A 239 -7.33 15.95 18.07
C LYS A 239 -8.60 15.74 17.23
N ALA A 240 -9.17 14.55 17.23
CA ALA A 240 -10.46 14.23 16.64
C ALA A 240 -11.27 13.33 17.59
N GLN A 241 -12.60 13.43 17.54
CA GLN A 241 -13.51 12.60 18.35
C GLN A 241 -14.08 11.43 17.57
N MET A 242 -14.19 11.56 16.26
CA MET A 242 -14.78 10.56 15.37
C MET A 242 -13.92 10.29 14.16
N TYR A 243 -14.00 9.06 13.69
CA TYR A 243 -13.41 8.63 12.43
C TYR A 243 -14.28 9.08 11.26
N ASN A 244 -13.70 9.80 10.31
CA ASN A 244 -14.36 10.20 9.06
C ASN A 244 -13.50 9.84 7.85
N ALA A 245 -13.57 8.56 7.44
CA ALA A 245 -12.81 8.07 6.29
C ALA A 245 -13.16 8.80 4.97
N MET A 246 -14.37 9.37 4.87
CA MET A 246 -14.86 9.99 3.64
C MET A 246 -14.51 11.48 3.54
N ASP A 247 -13.81 12.04 4.52
CA ASP A 247 -13.35 13.43 4.49
C ASP A 247 -12.22 13.61 3.48
N THR A 248 -12.56 14.10 2.31
CA THR A 248 -11.59 14.43 1.26
C THR A 248 -10.98 15.82 1.43
N ASP A 249 -11.63 16.70 2.18
CA ASP A 249 -11.18 18.08 2.37
C ASP A 249 -9.92 18.13 3.24
N LEU A 250 -9.91 17.40 4.35
CA LEU A 250 -8.76 17.33 5.25
C LEU A 250 -7.50 16.82 4.51
N VAL A 251 -7.62 15.71 3.78
CA VAL A 251 -6.50 15.13 3.02
C VAL A 251 -6.07 16.04 1.87
N THR A 252 -7.03 16.66 1.18
CA THR A 252 -6.72 17.62 0.11
C THR A 252 -5.95 18.83 0.65
N LYS A 253 -6.37 19.40 1.77
CA LYS A 253 -5.67 20.51 2.44
C LYS A 253 -4.27 20.12 2.88
N GLU A 254 -4.11 18.94 3.50
CA GLU A 254 -2.81 18.45 3.92
C GLU A 254 -1.86 18.28 2.71
N ILE A 255 -2.35 17.69 1.60
CA ILE A 255 -1.54 17.54 0.38
C ILE A 255 -1.11 18.90 -0.17
N LEU A 256 -2.01 19.87 -0.24
CA LEU A 256 -1.74 21.18 -0.84
C LEU A 256 -0.86 22.09 0.04
N ASN A 257 -1.10 22.08 1.35
CA ASN A 257 -0.51 23.05 2.27
C ASN A 257 0.77 22.54 2.94
N GLU A 258 0.95 21.23 3.10
CA GLU A 258 2.11 20.66 3.78
C GLU A 258 2.92 19.72 2.89
N VAL A 259 2.29 18.66 2.32
CA VAL A 259 3.02 17.63 1.57
C VAL A 259 3.66 18.22 0.31
N LYS A 260 2.91 18.97 -0.50
CA LYS A 260 3.43 19.62 -1.72
C LYS A 260 4.56 20.60 -1.41
N PRO A 261 4.40 21.58 -0.52
CA PRO A 261 5.48 22.49 -0.15
C PRO A 261 6.71 21.78 0.43
N PHE A 262 6.51 20.74 1.25
CA PHE A 262 7.61 19.93 1.77
C PHE A 262 8.42 19.28 0.64
N ILE A 263 7.76 18.71 -0.35
CA ILE A 263 8.42 18.08 -1.50
C ILE A 263 9.17 19.10 -2.34
N GLU A 264 8.56 20.26 -2.59
CA GLU A 264 9.18 21.36 -3.35
C GLU A 264 10.41 21.96 -2.66
N ALA A 265 10.41 21.96 -1.33
CA ALA A 265 11.55 22.46 -0.53
C ALA A 265 12.70 21.43 -0.41
N ASN A 266 12.40 20.13 -0.42
CA ASN A 266 13.39 19.09 -0.10
C ASN A 266 13.88 18.28 -1.31
N TYR A 267 13.23 18.41 -2.47
CA TYR A 267 13.55 17.65 -3.67
C TYR A 267 13.69 18.55 -4.90
N LYS A 268 14.51 18.11 -5.87
CA LYS A 268 14.62 18.78 -7.16
C LYS A 268 13.43 18.44 -8.04
N VAL A 269 12.36 19.21 -7.92
CA VAL A 269 11.10 19.00 -8.64
C VAL A 269 10.71 20.19 -9.47
N LYS A 270 9.93 19.94 -10.51
CA LYS A 270 9.22 20.96 -11.28
C LYS A 270 8.00 21.40 -10.48
N THR A 271 7.76 22.72 -10.42
CA THR A 271 6.72 23.32 -9.56
C THR A 271 5.49 23.80 -10.32
N ASP A 272 5.44 23.59 -11.63
CA ASP A 272 4.26 23.88 -12.45
C ASP A 272 3.22 22.74 -12.39
N ALA A 273 1.95 23.07 -12.59
CA ALA A 273 0.85 22.12 -12.53
C ALA A 273 0.94 21.02 -13.61
N ALA A 274 1.56 21.32 -14.77
CA ALA A 274 1.72 20.33 -15.84
C ALA A 274 2.75 19.24 -15.48
N SER A 275 3.53 19.46 -14.44
CA SER A 275 4.51 18.52 -13.90
C SER A 275 4.04 17.85 -12.61
N ARG A 276 2.76 18.00 -12.24
CA ARG A 276 2.16 17.32 -11.06
C ARG A 276 0.99 16.46 -11.46
N ALA A 277 1.00 15.23 -10.95
CA ALA A 277 -0.08 14.25 -11.06
C ALA A 277 -0.58 13.85 -9.68
N VAL A 278 -1.86 13.54 -9.57
CA VAL A 278 -2.45 12.88 -8.41
C VAL A 278 -3.16 11.62 -8.85
N ALA A 279 -2.91 10.52 -8.15
CA ALA A 279 -3.54 9.23 -8.40
C ALA A 279 -3.88 8.54 -7.08
N GLY A 280 -4.85 7.65 -7.09
CA GLY A 280 -5.18 6.90 -5.89
C GLY A 280 -6.10 5.72 -6.16
N PHE A 281 -6.13 4.77 -5.22
CA PHE A 281 -6.95 3.56 -5.27
C PHE A 281 -8.09 3.63 -4.24
N SER A 282 -9.30 3.23 -4.63
CA SER A 282 -10.45 3.10 -3.73
C SER A 282 -10.78 4.45 -3.05
N LEU A 283 -10.68 4.54 -1.73
CA LEU A 283 -10.79 5.80 -1.00
C LEU A 283 -9.74 6.82 -1.48
N GLY A 284 -8.51 6.38 -1.75
CA GLY A 284 -7.49 7.24 -2.37
C GLY A 284 -7.87 7.71 -3.77
N GLY A 285 -8.62 6.92 -4.53
CA GLY A 285 -9.20 7.32 -5.82
C GLY A 285 -10.23 8.44 -5.68
N ARG A 286 -11.10 8.36 -4.68
CA ARG A 286 -12.02 9.44 -4.28
C ARG A 286 -11.25 10.71 -3.91
N GLN A 287 -10.21 10.58 -3.08
CA GLN A 287 -9.36 11.69 -2.65
C GLN A 287 -8.58 12.28 -3.84
N ALA A 288 -8.10 11.45 -4.76
CA ALA A 288 -7.44 11.92 -5.97
C ALA A 288 -8.37 12.72 -6.89
N LEU A 289 -9.64 12.31 -7.02
CA LEU A 289 -10.65 13.10 -7.75
C LEU A 289 -10.91 14.44 -7.05
N ALA A 290 -11.12 14.45 -5.74
CA ALA A 290 -11.36 15.69 -4.98
C ALA A 290 -10.16 16.64 -5.07
N CYS A 291 -8.96 16.14 -4.83
CA CYS A 291 -7.73 16.91 -4.89
C CYS A 291 -7.46 17.44 -6.31
N GLY A 292 -7.53 16.57 -7.33
CA GLY A 292 -7.16 16.92 -8.70
C GLY A 292 -8.21 17.73 -9.45
N LEU A 293 -9.49 17.30 -9.39
CA LEU A 293 -10.57 18.02 -10.07
C LEU A 293 -10.92 19.33 -9.36
N GLY A 294 -10.77 19.38 -8.02
CA GLY A 294 -10.98 20.60 -7.26
C GLY A 294 -9.86 21.63 -7.42
N ASN A 295 -8.65 21.19 -7.74
CA ASN A 295 -7.47 22.05 -7.79
C ASN A 295 -6.69 21.95 -9.12
N PRO A 296 -7.32 22.30 -10.26
CA PRO A 296 -6.69 22.16 -11.58
C PRO A 296 -5.54 23.16 -11.81
N LYS A 297 -5.32 24.10 -10.90
CA LYS A 297 -4.13 24.97 -10.87
C LYS A 297 -2.90 24.27 -10.30
N ASP A 298 -3.12 23.19 -9.54
CA ASP A 298 -2.07 22.39 -8.92
C ASP A 298 -1.79 21.10 -9.65
N PHE A 299 -2.80 20.46 -10.25
CA PHE A 299 -2.68 19.18 -10.91
C PHE A 299 -3.27 19.20 -12.32
N LYS A 300 -2.53 18.68 -13.30
CA LYS A 300 -3.00 18.53 -14.69
C LYS A 300 -3.26 17.07 -15.06
N TRP A 301 -2.83 16.12 -14.24
CA TRP A 301 -2.97 14.68 -14.45
C TRP A 301 -3.69 14.09 -13.24
N VAL A 302 -4.87 13.53 -13.47
CA VAL A 302 -5.74 12.99 -12.43
C VAL A 302 -6.10 11.55 -12.79
N CYS A 303 -5.75 10.60 -11.91
CA CYS A 303 -5.99 9.18 -12.14
C CYS A 303 -6.70 8.58 -10.93
N ALA A 304 -7.88 8.00 -11.16
CA ALA A 304 -8.68 7.36 -10.12
C ALA A 304 -8.81 5.86 -10.40
N MET A 305 -8.26 5.06 -9.52
CA MET A 305 -8.26 3.60 -9.58
C MET A 305 -9.37 3.08 -8.67
N ALA A 306 -10.42 2.48 -9.23
CA ALA A 306 -11.61 2.01 -8.53
C ALA A 306 -12.08 3.02 -7.46
N PRO A 307 -12.39 4.28 -7.83
CA PRO A 307 -12.66 5.33 -6.86
C PRO A 307 -13.89 5.01 -6.01
N ALA A 308 -13.77 5.19 -4.69
CA ALA A 308 -14.86 5.00 -3.73
C ALA A 308 -15.87 6.16 -3.80
N ILE A 309 -16.57 6.26 -4.90
CA ILE A 309 -17.71 7.14 -5.11
C ILE A 309 -18.99 6.32 -5.02
N PHE A 310 -20.07 6.90 -4.50
CA PHE A 310 -21.32 6.19 -4.26
C PHE A 310 -22.49 6.92 -4.90
N GLY A 311 -23.38 6.16 -5.56
CA GLY A 311 -24.47 6.74 -6.31
C GLY A 311 -23.96 7.78 -7.33
N ASN A 312 -24.59 8.95 -7.33
CA ASN A 312 -24.24 10.09 -8.18
C ASN A 312 -23.66 11.28 -7.40
N GLU A 313 -22.97 11.04 -6.29
CA GLU A 313 -22.35 12.10 -5.47
C GLU A 313 -21.37 12.99 -6.26
N TYR A 314 -20.81 12.48 -7.36
CA TYR A 314 -19.96 13.28 -8.24
C TYR A 314 -20.71 14.48 -8.84
N GLU A 315 -22.02 14.36 -9.10
CA GLU A 315 -22.84 15.48 -9.57
C GLU A 315 -22.92 16.56 -8.51
N ALA A 316 -23.18 16.17 -7.24
CA ALA A 316 -23.18 17.09 -6.13
C ALA A 316 -21.81 17.76 -5.93
N ASN A 317 -20.72 17.04 -6.14
CA ASN A 317 -19.37 17.61 -6.06
C ASN A 317 -19.10 18.66 -7.15
N PHE A 318 -19.59 18.43 -8.37
CA PHE A 318 -19.53 19.45 -9.43
C PHE A 318 -20.42 20.67 -9.14
N GLN A 319 -21.62 20.44 -8.59
CA GLN A 319 -22.58 21.51 -8.27
C GLN A 319 -22.13 22.36 -7.07
N SER A 320 -21.54 21.74 -6.04
CA SER A 320 -21.08 22.43 -4.83
C SER A 320 -19.72 23.13 -4.97
N GLY A 321 -19.00 22.88 -6.08
CA GLY A 321 -17.68 23.43 -6.31
C GLY A 321 -16.53 22.66 -5.66
N VAL A 322 -16.78 21.47 -5.10
CA VAL A 322 -15.73 20.54 -4.67
C VAL A 322 -14.89 20.14 -5.88
N TYR A 323 -15.51 19.91 -7.03
CA TYR A 323 -14.84 19.79 -8.32
C TYR A 323 -14.98 21.08 -9.11
N ALA A 324 -13.96 21.43 -9.88
CA ALA A 324 -14.05 22.54 -10.82
C ALA A 324 -15.19 22.33 -11.84
N PRO A 325 -15.78 23.37 -12.40
CA PRO A 325 -16.89 23.23 -13.35
C PRO A 325 -16.57 22.22 -14.45
N VAL A 326 -17.47 21.25 -14.68
CA VAL A 326 -17.27 20.15 -15.62
C VAL A 326 -16.84 20.60 -17.03
N GLY A 327 -17.43 21.68 -17.54
CA GLY A 327 -17.07 22.28 -18.83
C GLY A 327 -15.65 22.88 -18.89
N SER A 328 -14.97 23.04 -17.75
CA SER A 328 -13.61 23.56 -17.71
C SER A 328 -12.53 22.47 -17.75
N LEU A 329 -12.90 21.20 -17.53
CA LEU A 329 -11.95 20.10 -17.34
C LEU A 329 -11.05 19.88 -18.57
N ASN A 330 -11.61 19.91 -19.78
CA ASN A 330 -10.85 19.72 -21.03
C ASN A 330 -9.77 20.78 -21.24
N LYS A 331 -9.97 21.99 -20.73
CA LYS A 331 -8.98 23.07 -20.78
C LYS A 331 -7.94 22.92 -19.68
N ASN A 332 -8.35 22.41 -18.53
CA ASN A 332 -7.54 22.40 -17.32
C ASN A 332 -6.69 21.13 -17.16
N LEU A 333 -7.17 19.99 -17.63
CA LEU A 333 -6.48 18.71 -17.46
C LEU A 333 -5.77 18.26 -18.72
N LYS A 334 -4.64 17.59 -18.55
CA LYS A 334 -3.93 16.85 -19.61
C LYS A 334 -4.37 15.38 -19.66
N LEU A 335 -4.75 14.83 -18.52
CA LEU A 335 -5.27 13.48 -18.39
C LEU A 335 -6.30 13.42 -17.26
N LEU A 336 -7.46 12.86 -17.56
CA LEU A 336 -8.37 12.29 -16.57
C LEU A 336 -8.50 10.80 -16.90
N TRP A 337 -8.08 9.93 -15.99
CA TRP A 337 -8.08 8.49 -16.16
C TRP A 337 -8.83 7.83 -15.02
N ILE A 338 -9.73 6.92 -15.35
CA ILE A 338 -10.53 6.15 -14.40
C ILE A 338 -10.37 4.68 -14.77
N GLY A 339 -10.03 3.83 -13.82
CA GLY A 339 -9.94 2.39 -14.05
C GLY A 339 -10.62 1.60 -12.95
N THR A 340 -11.45 0.61 -13.32
CA THR A 340 -12.20 -0.22 -12.36
C THR A 340 -12.42 -1.60 -12.97
N GLY A 341 -12.09 -2.66 -12.24
CA GLY A 341 -12.25 -4.04 -12.71
C GLY A 341 -13.71 -4.42 -12.91
N THR A 342 -13.96 -5.30 -13.87
CA THR A 342 -15.34 -5.72 -14.23
C THR A 342 -16.07 -6.45 -13.10
N SER A 343 -15.32 -7.03 -12.14
CA SER A 343 -15.87 -7.71 -10.95
C SER A 343 -15.68 -6.88 -9.67
N ASP A 344 -15.27 -5.61 -9.77
CA ASP A 344 -15.14 -4.71 -8.64
C ASP A 344 -16.52 -4.22 -8.19
N PHE A 345 -16.76 -4.17 -6.88
CA PHE A 345 -18.04 -3.70 -6.34
C PHE A 345 -18.31 -2.19 -6.63
N LEU A 346 -17.28 -1.43 -7.04
CA LEU A 346 -17.39 -0.03 -7.43
C LEU A 346 -17.55 0.16 -8.96
N ILE A 347 -17.69 -0.92 -9.73
CA ILE A 347 -17.75 -0.82 -11.20
C ILE A 347 -18.94 0.01 -11.67
N GLU A 348 -20.14 -0.18 -11.09
CA GLU A 348 -21.34 0.53 -11.51
C GLU A 348 -21.25 2.04 -11.19
N ALA A 349 -20.69 2.40 -10.05
CA ALA A 349 -20.43 3.80 -9.72
C ALA A 349 -19.42 4.44 -10.67
N SER A 350 -18.39 3.69 -11.06
CA SER A 350 -17.40 4.14 -12.04
C SER A 350 -17.98 4.30 -13.43
N ARG A 351 -18.86 3.38 -13.87
CA ARG A 351 -19.62 3.49 -15.14
C ARG A 351 -20.55 4.70 -15.14
N SER A 352 -21.19 4.97 -14.02
CA SER A 352 -22.06 6.14 -13.85
C SER A 352 -21.28 7.45 -14.02
N LEU A 353 -20.09 7.54 -13.39
CA LEU A 353 -19.19 8.68 -13.57
C LEU A 353 -18.71 8.81 -15.03
N ASP A 354 -18.30 7.72 -15.69
CA ASP A 354 -17.92 7.69 -17.10
C ASP A 354 -19.03 8.22 -18.00
N GLY A 355 -20.26 7.73 -17.79
CA GLY A 355 -21.45 8.21 -18.52
C GLY A 355 -21.70 9.70 -18.34
N TYR A 356 -21.58 10.20 -17.11
CA TYR A 356 -21.73 11.63 -16.82
C TYR A 356 -20.67 12.49 -17.49
N LEU A 357 -19.41 12.08 -17.42
CA LEU A 357 -18.30 12.79 -18.06
C LEU A 357 -18.44 12.79 -19.58
N THR A 358 -18.86 11.65 -20.17
CA THR A 358 -19.13 11.52 -21.60
C THR A 358 -20.27 12.43 -22.04
N ALA A 359 -21.39 12.45 -21.31
CA ALA A 359 -22.54 13.29 -21.59
C ALA A 359 -22.22 14.79 -21.52
N ASN A 360 -21.23 15.18 -20.71
CA ASN A 360 -20.74 16.56 -20.61
C ASN A 360 -19.53 16.84 -21.53
N GLY A 361 -19.20 15.94 -22.45
CA GLY A 361 -18.12 16.14 -23.43
C GLY A 361 -16.72 16.21 -22.83
N VAL A 362 -16.50 15.65 -21.63
CA VAL A 362 -15.19 15.62 -20.97
C VAL A 362 -14.30 14.55 -21.59
N LYS A 363 -13.12 14.93 -22.03
CA LYS A 363 -12.09 13.99 -22.50
C LYS A 363 -11.50 13.25 -21.31
N HIS A 364 -11.70 11.93 -21.28
CA HIS A 364 -11.16 11.06 -20.24
C HIS A 364 -10.91 9.66 -20.80
N THR A 365 -10.26 8.83 -20.03
CA THR A 365 -10.05 7.41 -20.31
C THR A 365 -10.80 6.62 -19.26
N PHE A 366 -11.67 5.70 -19.69
CA PHE A 366 -12.28 4.70 -18.82
C PHE A 366 -11.73 3.32 -19.17
N TYR A 367 -11.09 2.67 -18.20
CA TYR A 367 -10.42 1.39 -18.37
C TYR A 367 -11.03 0.32 -17.46
N THR A 368 -11.55 -0.76 -18.05
CA THR A 368 -12.27 -1.81 -17.34
C THR A 368 -11.67 -3.19 -17.64
N PRO A 369 -10.55 -3.56 -16.97
CA PRO A 369 -10.00 -4.89 -17.11
C PRO A 369 -10.82 -5.91 -16.30
N ASP A 370 -10.56 -7.19 -16.54
CA ASP A 370 -11.03 -8.24 -15.66
C ASP A 370 -10.48 -8.07 -14.24
N GLY A 371 -11.15 -8.71 -13.25
CA GLY A 371 -10.77 -8.70 -11.86
C GLY A 371 -11.58 -7.72 -11.01
N GLY A 372 -11.29 -7.68 -9.74
CA GLY A 372 -12.05 -6.98 -8.71
C GLY A 372 -11.26 -5.91 -7.97
N HIS A 373 -11.71 -5.63 -6.75
CA HIS A 373 -11.09 -4.64 -5.85
C HIS A 373 -9.83 -5.19 -5.19
N THR A 374 -8.77 -5.40 -5.97
CA THR A 374 -7.58 -6.11 -5.57
C THR A 374 -6.29 -5.37 -5.89
N TRP A 375 -5.20 -5.69 -5.17
CA TRP A 375 -3.88 -5.17 -5.47
C TRP A 375 -3.31 -5.68 -6.80
N MET A 376 -3.82 -6.80 -7.32
CA MET A 376 -3.51 -7.26 -8.68
C MET A 376 -3.97 -6.24 -9.73
N ASN A 377 -5.22 -5.76 -9.60
CA ASN A 377 -5.74 -4.69 -10.45
C ASN A 377 -4.98 -3.36 -10.23
N CYS A 378 -4.61 -3.04 -8.98
CA CYS A 378 -3.84 -1.82 -8.68
C CYS A 378 -2.49 -1.78 -9.39
N ARG A 379 -1.77 -2.92 -9.46
CA ARG A 379 -0.50 -3.03 -10.18
C ARG A 379 -0.68 -2.82 -11.69
N ASP A 380 -1.72 -3.40 -12.29
CA ASP A 380 -2.05 -3.16 -13.71
C ASP A 380 -2.39 -1.68 -13.97
N TYR A 381 -3.24 -1.09 -13.12
CA TYR A 381 -3.59 0.34 -13.25
C TYR A 381 -2.37 1.21 -13.16
N LEU A 382 -1.54 1.01 -12.13
CA LEU A 382 -0.32 1.80 -11.94
C LEU A 382 0.62 1.66 -13.14
N ALA A 383 0.88 0.44 -13.60
CA ALA A 383 1.73 0.20 -14.75
C ALA A 383 1.24 0.93 -16.02
N ARG A 384 -0.08 1.08 -16.19
CA ARG A 384 -0.66 1.82 -17.31
C ARG A 384 -0.54 3.33 -17.15
N ILE A 385 -0.95 3.86 -16.00
CA ILE A 385 -0.97 5.32 -15.81
C ILE A 385 0.43 5.93 -15.84
N VAL A 386 1.45 5.29 -15.25
CA VAL A 386 2.81 5.86 -15.23
C VAL A 386 3.42 5.95 -16.64
N GLN A 387 2.95 5.16 -17.58
CA GLN A 387 3.33 5.26 -18.99
C GLN A 387 2.64 6.43 -19.71
N LEU A 388 1.55 6.96 -19.19
CA LEU A 388 0.80 8.08 -19.76
C LEU A 388 1.23 9.43 -19.17
N LEU A 389 1.69 9.45 -17.93
CA LEU A 389 2.01 10.67 -17.21
C LEU A 389 3.18 11.44 -17.80
N PHE A 390 3.05 12.78 -17.79
CA PHE A 390 4.11 13.75 -18.14
C PHE A 390 4.63 13.66 -19.59
N LYS A 391 3.77 13.20 -20.49
CA LYS A 391 4.03 13.18 -21.95
C LYS A 391 3.60 14.47 -22.64
#